data_f42cf959659dd5fde6334efe2157b745
#
_entry.id   f42cf959659dd5fde6334efe2157b745
#
_cell.length_a   1.000
_cell.length_b   1.000
_cell.length_c   1.000
_cell.angle_alpha   90.00
_cell.angle_beta   90.00
_cell.angle_gamma   90.00
#
_symmetry.space_group_name_H-M   'P 1'
#
loop_
_entity.id
_entity.type
_entity.pdbx_description
1 polymer ?
#
loop_
_entity_poly.entity_id
_entity_poly.type
_entity_poly.pdbx_seq_one_letter_code
_entity_poly.pdbx_strand_id
1 'polypeptide(L)'
;MKIGFLIKDLSSGGAERATVSLANYFALHSQDVEIITFNGSDSFYPLEELVSVHTADLGEIEQSASLKRLIGSVKRIFAIRKIVKQRNLDVLIGMSFAMTWYAVLATVFTRTKSVGTERSNPYRYKATKLNTFLRKLFYYFTDGYVFQTKRAAEFFGGKRSSRDIIIPNAIFNETVYTLSPPAERKKIICAVGRLIKLKRFDLLIDAFSQIADRIPGYMLFIFGEGEEKDDLENQIEYLGLKDRVILAGADPQAVKFVNYASVFVLSSDFEGMPNALLEALAMGVPCVSTRCEMGPDELIEDGISGILTDVGSSEQLAEAMLEIIENPDFAKKLSENGRKLLKTHSIENISRIWLDYLKTI
;
A
#
# COMPACT_ATOMS: atom_id res chain seq x y z
N MET A 1 9.38 5.07 -24.42
CA MET A 1 9.07 6.25 -23.58
C MET A 1 10.06 6.32 -22.44
N LYS A 2 10.52 7.52 -22.09
CA LYS A 2 11.45 7.75 -20.97
C LYS A 2 10.64 8.16 -19.73
N ILE A 3 10.57 7.29 -18.75
CA ILE A 3 9.72 7.43 -17.58
C ILE A 3 10.57 7.70 -16.34
N GLY A 4 10.29 8.81 -15.65
CA GLY A 4 10.89 9.13 -14.36
C GLY A 4 9.91 8.88 -13.22
N PHE A 5 10.34 8.16 -12.18
CA PHE A 5 9.64 8.08 -10.91
C PHE A 5 10.32 8.98 -9.89
N LEU A 6 9.57 9.84 -9.23
CA LEU A 6 10.06 10.71 -8.17
C LEU A 6 9.52 10.23 -6.83
N ILE A 7 10.43 9.82 -5.94
CA ILE A 7 10.12 9.32 -4.61
C ILE A 7 11.12 9.89 -3.59
N LYS A 8 10.77 9.88 -2.31
CA LYS A 8 11.66 10.42 -1.27
C LYS A 8 12.93 9.59 -1.08
N ASP A 9 12.77 8.29 -0.92
CA ASP A 9 13.82 7.28 -0.77
C ASP A 9 13.28 5.92 -1.23
N LEU A 10 14.09 4.87 -1.20
CA LEU A 10 13.71 3.50 -1.57
C LEU A 10 13.77 2.56 -0.36
N SER A 11 13.45 3.06 0.82
CA SER A 11 13.36 2.28 2.07
C SER A 11 12.18 1.29 2.05
N SER A 12 11.94 0.62 3.17
CA SER A 12 10.79 -0.29 3.28
C SER A 12 9.47 0.48 3.39
N GLY A 13 8.56 0.29 2.42
CA GLY A 13 7.25 0.93 2.43
C GLY A 13 6.39 0.56 1.23
N GLY A 14 5.10 0.87 1.30
CA GLY A 14 4.16 0.51 0.23
C GLY A 14 4.31 1.33 -1.05
N ALA A 15 4.66 2.62 -0.93
CA ALA A 15 4.92 3.48 -2.09
C ALA A 15 6.25 3.13 -2.75
N GLU A 16 7.27 2.84 -1.95
CA GLU A 16 8.60 2.43 -2.36
C GLU A 16 8.53 1.10 -3.11
N ARG A 17 7.83 0.12 -2.54
CA ARG A 17 7.60 -1.19 -3.18
C ARG A 17 6.87 -1.05 -4.52
N ALA A 18 5.82 -0.24 -4.56
CA ALA A 18 5.09 0.03 -5.80
C ALA A 18 5.98 0.70 -6.85
N THR A 19 6.83 1.66 -6.45
CA THR A 19 7.76 2.34 -7.35
C THR A 19 8.75 1.36 -7.96
N VAL A 20 9.42 0.57 -7.13
CA VAL A 20 10.41 -0.42 -7.59
C VAL A 20 9.77 -1.45 -8.51
N SER A 21 8.62 -2.02 -8.12
CA SER A 21 7.95 -3.06 -8.92
C SER A 21 7.46 -2.54 -10.28
N LEU A 22 6.90 -1.32 -10.33
CA LEU A 22 6.49 -0.71 -11.59
C LEU A 22 7.71 -0.35 -12.46
N ALA A 23 8.78 0.19 -11.85
CA ALA A 23 10.01 0.54 -12.55
C ALA A 23 10.66 -0.69 -13.18
N ASN A 24 10.78 -1.79 -12.43
CA ASN A 24 11.30 -3.07 -12.91
C ASN A 24 10.45 -3.58 -14.08
N TYR A 25 9.13 -3.63 -13.90
CA TYR A 25 8.25 -4.12 -14.96
C TYR A 25 8.38 -3.27 -16.24
N PHE A 26 8.41 -1.95 -16.12
CA PHE A 26 8.53 -1.07 -17.30
C PHE A 26 9.87 -1.22 -17.99
N ALA A 27 10.97 -1.33 -17.23
CA ALA A 27 12.31 -1.51 -17.79
C ALA A 27 12.41 -2.84 -18.55
N LEU A 28 11.91 -3.94 -17.99
CA LEU A 28 11.84 -5.24 -18.64
C LEU A 28 10.95 -5.26 -19.90
N HIS A 29 10.02 -4.30 -20.02
CA HIS A 29 9.11 -4.15 -21.16
C HIS A 29 9.48 -2.95 -22.05
N SER A 30 10.79 -2.77 -22.27
CA SER A 30 11.35 -1.82 -23.26
C SER A 30 11.03 -0.35 -23.00
N GLN A 31 10.82 0.06 -21.75
CA GLN A 31 10.81 1.46 -21.38
C GLN A 31 12.17 1.88 -20.83
N ASP A 32 12.57 3.12 -21.05
CA ASP A 32 13.76 3.74 -20.42
C ASP A 32 13.30 4.33 -19.07
N VAL A 33 13.77 3.76 -17.97
CA VAL A 33 13.24 4.04 -16.64
C VAL A 33 14.28 4.65 -15.71
N GLU A 34 13.93 5.77 -15.13
CA GLU A 34 14.75 6.51 -14.17
C GLU A 34 14.01 6.66 -12.85
N ILE A 35 14.65 6.38 -11.72
CA ILE A 35 14.13 6.72 -10.40
C ILE A 35 14.93 7.92 -9.87
N ILE A 36 14.23 8.93 -9.36
CA ILE A 36 14.84 10.10 -8.74
C ILE A 36 14.47 10.10 -7.27
N THR A 37 15.49 10.03 -6.40
CA THR A 37 15.33 10.03 -4.93
C THR A 37 15.85 11.34 -4.34
N PHE A 38 15.48 11.60 -3.07
CA PHE A 38 16.05 12.70 -2.28
C PHE A 38 17.21 12.23 -1.41
N ASN A 39 17.13 10.99 -0.91
CA ASN A 39 18.09 10.44 0.05
C ASN A 39 18.59 9.09 -0.47
N GLY A 40 19.86 9.05 -0.87
CA GLY A 40 20.52 7.82 -1.28
C GLY A 40 19.95 7.14 -2.53
N SER A 41 20.68 6.16 -3.02
CA SER A 41 20.32 5.34 -4.17
C SER A 41 19.99 3.89 -3.80
N ASP A 42 20.23 3.50 -2.55
CA ASP A 42 20.08 2.12 -2.09
C ASP A 42 18.59 1.76 -1.98
N SER A 43 18.24 0.62 -2.55
CA SER A 43 16.87 0.12 -2.54
C SER A 43 16.72 -1.07 -1.59
N PHE A 44 15.70 -1.01 -0.73
CA PHE A 44 15.31 -2.14 0.10
C PHE A 44 14.75 -3.31 -0.72
N TYR A 45 14.02 -2.99 -1.79
CA TYR A 45 13.48 -4.00 -2.71
C TYR A 45 14.43 -4.24 -3.86
N PRO A 46 14.52 -5.47 -4.40
CA PRO A 46 15.35 -5.77 -5.56
C PRO A 46 15.05 -4.85 -6.75
N LEU A 47 16.08 -4.26 -7.32
CA LEU A 47 15.97 -3.36 -8.46
C LEU A 47 16.69 -3.97 -9.66
N GLU A 48 16.04 -3.95 -10.83
CA GLU A 48 16.63 -4.41 -12.09
C GLU A 48 17.77 -3.51 -12.53
N GLU A 49 18.84 -4.09 -13.09
CA GLU A 49 20.00 -3.35 -13.59
C GLU A 49 19.66 -2.35 -14.71
N LEU A 50 18.53 -2.55 -15.38
CA LEU A 50 18.01 -1.66 -16.44
C LEU A 50 17.40 -0.37 -15.88
N VAL A 51 17.16 -0.27 -14.57
CA VAL A 51 16.61 0.92 -13.92
C VAL A 51 17.73 1.80 -13.38
N SER A 52 17.83 3.03 -13.86
CA SER A 52 18.81 3.99 -13.36
C SER A 52 18.29 4.76 -12.16
N VAL A 53 19.07 4.87 -11.10
CA VAL A 53 18.72 5.66 -9.90
C VAL A 53 19.57 6.92 -9.83
N HIS A 54 18.92 8.07 -9.67
CA HIS A 54 19.54 9.38 -9.51
C HIS A 54 19.14 9.99 -8.17
N THR A 55 20.08 10.59 -7.49
CA THR A 55 19.82 11.25 -6.22
C THR A 55 19.85 12.77 -6.39
N ALA A 56 18.73 13.43 -6.05
CA ALA A 56 18.65 14.88 -5.90
C ALA A 56 19.05 15.29 -4.47
N ASP A 57 20.10 14.64 -3.93
CA ASP A 57 20.60 14.86 -2.59
C ASP A 57 21.31 16.21 -2.50
N LEU A 58 21.04 16.95 -1.43
CA LEU A 58 21.64 18.25 -1.11
C LEU A 58 22.41 18.22 0.20
N GLY A 59 22.71 17.01 0.71
CA GLY A 59 23.24 16.81 2.05
C GLY A 59 22.20 17.05 3.15
N GLU A 60 22.61 16.95 4.39
CA GLU A 60 21.75 17.24 5.54
C GLU A 60 21.32 18.70 5.55
N ILE A 61 20.07 18.95 5.17
CA ILE A 61 19.44 20.24 5.42
C ILE A 61 19.06 20.22 6.90
N GLU A 62 19.87 20.89 7.75
CA GLU A 62 19.55 21.07 9.15
C GLU A 62 18.09 21.44 9.37
N GLN A 63 17.41 20.71 10.24
CA GLN A 63 15.98 20.83 10.50
C GLN A 63 15.56 22.14 11.19
N SER A 64 16.49 23.07 11.42
CA SER A 64 16.37 24.12 12.43
C SER A 64 15.69 25.42 12.01
N ALA A 65 15.50 25.76 10.72
CA ALA A 65 14.85 27.02 10.35
C ALA A 65 13.95 26.89 9.12
N SER A 66 12.76 27.48 9.16
CA SER A 66 11.77 27.49 8.07
C SER A 66 12.35 28.01 6.74
N LEU A 67 13.22 29.00 6.80
CA LEU A 67 13.89 29.58 5.63
C LEU A 67 14.88 28.61 4.97
N LYS A 68 15.66 27.88 5.78
CA LYS A 68 16.61 26.85 5.28
C LYS A 68 15.87 25.72 4.58
N ARG A 69 14.72 25.29 5.12
CA ARG A 69 13.85 24.28 4.47
C ARG A 69 13.34 24.76 3.11
N LEU A 70 12.90 26.02 3.01
CA LEU A 70 12.42 26.59 1.76
C LEU A 70 13.54 26.63 0.72
N ILE A 71 14.72 27.12 1.06
CA ILE A 71 15.90 27.15 0.19
C ILE A 71 16.28 25.74 -0.26
N GLY A 72 16.26 24.76 0.66
CA GLY A 72 16.49 23.36 0.32
C GLY A 72 15.47 22.79 -0.67
N SER A 73 14.19 23.10 -0.47
CA SER A 73 13.15 22.68 -1.41
C SER A 73 13.35 23.27 -2.81
N VAL A 74 13.71 24.56 -2.89
CA VAL A 74 14.01 25.21 -4.17
C VAL A 74 15.24 24.56 -4.84
N LYS A 75 16.32 24.32 -4.11
CA LYS A 75 17.50 23.63 -4.66
C LYS A 75 17.16 22.23 -5.19
N ARG A 76 16.32 21.46 -4.47
CA ARG A 76 15.83 20.15 -4.92
C ARG A 76 15.04 20.23 -6.23
N ILE A 77 14.17 21.23 -6.38
CA ILE A 77 13.44 21.44 -7.62
C ILE A 77 14.42 21.63 -8.80
N PHE A 78 15.46 22.46 -8.62
CA PHE A 78 16.47 22.66 -9.66
C PHE A 78 17.30 21.41 -9.94
N ALA A 79 17.66 20.62 -8.92
CA ALA A 79 18.37 19.36 -9.08
C ALA A 79 17.52 18.35 -9.87
N ILE A 80 16.25 18.16 -9.51
CA ILE A 80 15.30 17.31 -10.25
C ILE A 80 15.18 17.80 -11.69
N ARG A 81 14.96 19.11 -11.90
CA ARG A 81 14.86 19.70 -13.23
C ARG A 81 16.09 19.46 -14.09
N LYS A 82 17.28 19.50 -13.51
CA LYS A 82 18.54 19.18 -14.20
C LYS A 82 18.53 17.73 -14.68
N ILE A 83 18.16 16.78 -13.82
CA ILE A 83 18.06 15.35 -14.17
C ILE A 83 17.02 15.16 -15.28
N VAL A 84 15.81 15.69 -15.12
CA VAL A 84 14.73 15.65 -16.11
C VAL A 84 15.20 16.09 -17.51
N LYS A 85 15.92 17.20 -17.57
CA LYS A 85 16.46 17.72 -18.85
C LYS A 85 17.61 16.87 -19.40
N GLN A 86 18.55 16.44 -18.55
CA GLN A 86 19.71 15.66 -18.98
C GLN A 86 19.29 14.28 -19.51
N ARG A 87 18.28 13.66 -18.87
CA ARG A 87 17.78 12.35 -19.26
C ARG A 87 16.70 12.43 -20.35
N ASN A 88 16.22 13.63 -20.69
CA ASN A 88 15.15 13.88 -21.67
C ASN A 88 13.89 13.07 -21.35
N LEU A 89 13.41 13.16 -20.10
CA LEU A 89 12.24 12.40 -19.68
C LEU A 89 10.98 12.87 -20.44
N ASP A 90 10.16 11.89 -20.88
CA ASP A 90 8.85 12.16 -21.45
C ASP A 90 7.83 12.46 -20.34
N VAL A 91 7.92 11.72 -19.22
CA VAL A 91 7.02 11.85 -18.09
C VAL A 91 7.77 11.76 -16.76
N LEU A 92 7.37 12.54 -15.76
CA LEU A 92 7.83 12.45 -14.37
C LEU A 92 6.63 12.17 -13.45
N ILE A 93 6.66 11.02 -12.77
CA ILE A 93 5.58 10.53 -11.90
C ILE A 93 5.95 10.79 -10.44
N GLY A 94 5.21 11.64 -9.74
CA GLY A 94 5.36 11.85 -8.30
C GLY A 94 4.65 10.75 -7.51
N MET A 95 5.40 9.91 -6.79
CA MET A 95 4.88 8.72 -6.09
C MET A 95 4.25 9.00 -4.72
N SER A 96 3.93 10.26 -4.43
CA SER A 96 3.11 10.71 -3.31
C SER A 96 2.67 12.16 -3.56
N PHE A 97 1.71 12.68 -2.76
CA PHE A 97 1.27 14.06 -2.93
C PHE A 97 2.42 15.08 -2.79
N ALA A 98 3.39 14.82 -1.87
CA ALA A 98 4.55 15.70 -1.72
C ALA A 98 5.48 15.63 -2.93
N MET A 99 5.71 14.43 -3.48
CA MET A 99 6.51 14.25 -4.68
C MET A 99 5.83 14.84 -5.93
N THR A 100 4.50 14.84 -5.97
CA THR A 100 3.73 15.51 -7.01
C THR A 100 4.04 17.01 -7.08
N TRP A 101 4.20 17.70 -5.95
CA TRP A 101 4.57 19.14 -5.96
C TRP A 101 5.93 19.35 -6.61
N TYR A 102 6.93 18.53 -6.22
CA TYR A 102 8.27 18.63 -6.82
C TYR A 102 8.24 18.28 -8.30
N ALA A 103 7.46 17.27 -8.71
CA ALA A 103 7.33 16.90 -10.12
C ALA A 103 6.75 18.05 -10.95
N VAL A 104 5.64 18.63 -10.53
CA VAL A 104 5.03 19.79 -11.19
C VAL A 104 6.02 20.96 -11.31
N LEU A 105 6.66 21.36 -10.19
CA LEU A 105 7.56 22.51 -10.20
C LEU A 105 8.85 22.26 -10.99
N ALA A 106 9.34 21.03 -11.03
CA ALA A 106 10.52 20.67 -11.81
C ALA A 106 10.25 20.60 -13.33
N THR A 107 9.02 20.29 -13.74
CA THR A 107 8.65 20.13 -15.16
C THR A 107 8.05 21.39 -15.79
N VAL A 108 7.63 22.39 -15.00
CA VAL A 108 7.15 23.69 -15.52
C VAL A 108 8.09 24.25 -16.59
N PHE A 109 7.53 24.67 -17.73
CA PHE A 109 8.26 25.13 -18.90
C PHE A 109 9.29 24.14 -19.48
N THR A 110 9.01 22.83 -19.35
CA THR A 110 9.72 21.77 -20.09
C THR A 110 8.74 21.02 -21.00
N ARG A 111 9.24 20.08 -21.80
CA ARG A 111 8.38 19.16 -22.59
C ARG A 111 7.90 17.96 -21.78
N THR A 112 8.51 17.71 -20.63
CA THR A 112 8.22 16.58 -19.75
C THR A 112 6.85 16.75 -19.10
N LYS A 113 6.01 15.76 -19.20
CA LYS A 113 4.69 15.72 -18.54
C LYS A 113 4.81 15.38 -17.06
N SER A 114 4.01 16.02 -16.21
CA SER A 114 3.93 15.72 -14.80
C SER A 114 2.70 14.86 -14.48
N VAL A 115 2.91 13.72 -13.83
CA VAL A 115 1.84 12.87 -13.33
C VAL A 115 1.89 12.82 -11.81
N GLY A 116 0.77 13.17 -11.18
CA GLY A 116 0.63 13.05 -9.73
C GLY A 116 0.04 11.70 -9.33
N THR A 117 0.33 11.27 -8.09
CA THR A 117 -0.35 10.12 -7.49
C THR A 117 -0.82 10.43 -6.08
N GLU A 118 -2.01 9.91 -5.71
CA GLU A 118 -2.44 9.86 -4.31
C GLU A 118 -2.44 8.41 -3.85
N ARG A 119 -1.49 8.09 -2.96
CA ARG A 119 -1.23 6.74 -2.46
C ARG A 119 -1.51 6.60 -0.96
N SER A 120 -2.10 7.59 -0.36
CA SER A 120 -2.49 7.64 1.05
C SER A 120 -3.95 8.03 1.17
N ASN A 121 -4.54 7.87 2.35
CA ASN A 121 -5.86 8.41 2.61
C ASN A 121 -5.78 9.95 2.75
N PRO A 122 -6.26 10.75 1.78
CA PRO A 122 -6.13 12.21 1.83
C PRO A 122 -7.03 12.86 2.87
N TYR A 123 -8.05 12.16 3.37
CA TYR A 123 -8.93 12.65 4.44
C TYR A 123 -8.28 12.57 5.82
N ARG A 124 -7.31 11.66 6.01
CA ARG A 124 -6.68 11.36 7.30
C ARG A 124 -5.19 11.71 7.31
N TYR A 125 -4.44 11.25 6.32
CA TYR A 125 -2.98 11.41 6.30
C TYR A 125 -2.59 12.86 6.04
N LYS A 126 -2.01 13.51 7.07
CA LYS A 126 -1.59 14.92 7.03
C LYS A 126 -2.71 15.86 6.54
N ALA A 127 -3.95 15.60 6.96
CA ALA A 127 -5.15 16.34 6.53
C ALA A 127 -5.29 17.70 7.22
N THR A 128 -4.26 18.55 7.13
CA THR A 128 -4.32 19.96 7.54
C THR A 128 -4.97 20.81 6.44
N LYS A 129 -5.57 21.95 6.81
CA LYS A 129 -6.18 22.88 5.83
C LYS A 129 -5.18 23.28 4.74
N LEU A 130 -3.93 23.55 5.12
CA LEU A 130 -2.86 23.92 4.16
C LEU A 130 -2.53 22.76 3.23
N ASN A 131 -2.30 21.55 3.75
CA ASN A 131 -1.99 20.39 2.92
C ASN A 131 -3.15 20.03 2.00
N THR A 132 -4.39 20.14 2.47
CA THR A 132 -5.59 19.92 1.65
C THR A 132 -5.66 20.94 0.50
N PHE A 133 -5.42 22.21 0.79
CA PHE A 133 -5.35 23.26 -0.24
C PHE A 133 -4.23 22.98 -1.25
N LEU A 134 -3.03 22.68 -0.79
CA LEU A 134 -1.88 22.40 -1.65
C LEU A 134 -2.09 21.12 -2.48
N ARG A 135 -2.68 20.06 -1.91
CA ARG A 135 -3.05 18.86 -2.69
C ARG A 135 -3.95 19.23 -3.87
N LYS A 136 -5.04 19.97 -3.62
CA LYS A 136 -5.97 20.39 -4.66
C LYS A 136 -5.33 21.35 -5.66
N LEU A 137 -4.49 22.27 -5.19
CA LEU A 137 -3.78 23.21 -6.04
C LEU A 137 -2.85 22.48 -7.03
N PHE A 138 -1.96 21.63 -6.53
CA PHE A 138 -1.02 20.90 -7.39
C PHE A 138 -1.69 19.84 -8.26
N TYR A 139 -2.82 19.27 -7.83
CA TYR A 139 -3.64 18.45 -8.67
C TYR A 139 -4.04 19.15 -9.98
N TYR A 140 -4.45 20.42 -9.92
CA TYR A 140 -4.83 21.18 -11.10
C TYR A 140 -3.66 21.46 -12.06
N PHE A 141 -2.44 21.51 -11.56
CA PHE A 141 -1.25 21.79 -12.36
C PHE A 141 -0.57 20.56 -12.93
N THR A 142 -1.00 19.34 -12.58
CA THR A 142 -0.51 18.12 -13.22
C THR A 142 -1.09 17.94 -14.62
N ASP A 143 -0.32 17.35 -15.52
CA ASP A 143 -0.81 16.90 -16.83
C ASP A 143 -1.75 15.70 -16.69
N GLY A 144 -1.53 14.82 -15.70
CA GLY A 144 -2.38 13.72 -15.36
C GLY A 144 -2.30 13.33 -13.88
N TYR A 145 -3.28 12.56 -13.40
CA TYR A 145 -3.32 12.12 -12.02
C TYR A 145 -3.83 10.68 -11.87
N VAL A 146 -3.16 9.91 -11.02
CA VAL A 146 -3.53 8.52 -10.73
C VAL A 146 -3.97 8.41 -9.28
N PHE A 147 -5.22 8.00 -9.10
CA PHE A 147 -5.80 7.66 -7.80
C PHE A 147 -5.74 6.16 -7.59
N GLN A 148 -5.48 5.71 -6.38
CA GLN A 148 -5.53 4.29 -6.05
C GLN A 148 -6.96 3.78 -5.87
N THR A 149 -7.89 4.66 -5.45
CA THR A 149 -9.25 4.32 -5.09
C THR A 149 -10.23 5.37 -5.62
N LYS A 150 -11.50 4.98 -5.78
CA LYS A 150 -12.58 5.92 -6.13
C LYS A 150 -12.71 7.02 -5.09
N ARG A 151 -12.63 6.65 -3.82
CA ARG A 151 -12.76 7.58 -2.70
C ARG A 151 -11.61 8.60 -2.65
N ALA A 152 -10.39 8.21 -3.06
CA ALA A 152 -9.30 9.17 -3.25
C ALA A 152 -9.63 10.20 -4.32
N ALA A 153 -10.23 9.79 -5.45
CA ALA A 153 -10.64 10.73 -6.51
C ALA A 153 -11.75 11.69 -6.03
N GLU A 154 -12.70 11.21 -5.24
CA GLU A 154 -13.78 12.02 -4.66
C GLU A 154 -13.28 13.18 -3.78
N PHE A 155 -12.17 12.97 -3.04
CA PHE A 155 -11.53 14.04 -2.26
C PHE A 155 -11.15 15.26 -3.12
N PHE A 156 -10.76 15.02 -4.36
CA PHE A 156 -10.39 16.06 -5.32
C PHE A 156 -11.58 16.61 -6.13
N GLY A 157 -12.78 16.13 -5.89
CA GLY A 157 -13.99 16.49 -6.63
C GLY A 157 -14.26 15.61 -7.85
N GLY A 158 -13.67 14.41 -7.86
CA GLY A 158 -13.74 13.46 -8.98
C GLY A 158 -12.63 13.65 -10.01
N LYS A 159 -12.64 12.83 -11.06
CA LYS A 159 -11.64 12.87 -12.14
C LYS A 159 -11.88 14.04 -13.10
N ARG A 160 -10.80 14.66 -13.58
CA ARG A 160 -10.82 15.69 -14.64
C ARG A 160 -10.84 15.03 -16.03
N SER A 161 -11.94 14.42 -16.41
CA SER A 161 -12.05 13.73 -17.72
C SER A 161 -10.96 12.66 -17.95
N SER A 162 -10.40 12.58 -19.15
CA SER A 162 -9.37 11.59 -19.55
C SER A 162 -7.98 11.81 -18.94
N ARG A 163 -7.73 12.96 -18.30
CA ARG A 163 -6.43 13.24 -17.68
C ARG A 163 -6.20 12.49 -16.37
N ASP A 164 -7.25 11.94 -15.78
CA ASP A 164 -7.20 11.28 -14.49
C ASP A 164 -7.74 9.85 -14.60
N ILE A 165 -7.09 8.96 -13.88
CA ILE A 165 -7.46 7.55 -13.88
C ILE A 165 -7.43 6.98 -12.46
N ILE A 166 -8.22 5.94 -12.23
CA ILE A 166 -8.09 5.11 -11.02
C ILE A 166 -7.31 3.85 -11.41
N ILE A 167 -6.14 3.68 -10.82
CA ILE A 167 -5.30 2.48 -10.97
C ILE A 167 -5.00 1.96 -9.57
N PRO A 168 -5.56 0.81 -9.18
CA PRO A 168 -5.30 0.21 -7.87
C PRO A 168 -3.86 -0.28 -7.74
N ASN A 169 -3.48 -0.72 -6.55
CA ASN A 169 -2.19 -1.39 -6.37
C ASN A 169 -2.17 -2.72 -7.12
N ALA A 170 -1.00 -3.04 -7.64
CA ALA A 170 -0.70 -4.40 -8.09
C ALA A 170 -0.37 -5.31 -6.89
N ILE A 171 -0.43 -6.60 -7.10
CA ILE A 171 0.18 -7.59 -6.23
C ILE A 171 1.68 -7.53 -6.51
N PHE A 172 2.43 -6.95 -5.56
CA PHE A 172 3.88 -6.72 -5.73
C PHE A 172 4.73 -7.89 -5.23
N ASN A 173 4.15 -8.84 -4.51
CA ASN A 173 4.87 -10.00 -4.00
C ASN A 173 4.82 -11.15 -5.00
N GLU A 174 5.96 -11.39 -5.66
CA GLU A 174 6.07 -12.45 -6.67
C GLU A 174 5.74 -13.83 -6.11
N THR A 175 6.01 -14.09 -4.84
CA THR A 175 5.68 -15.34 -4.17
C THR A 175 4.17 -15.64 -4.24
N VAL A 176 3.30 -14.63 -4.21
CA VAL A 176 1.84 -14.80 -4.32
C VAL A 176 1.43 -15.54 -5.61
N TYR A 177 2.15 -15.29 -6.72
CA TYR A 177 1.85 -15.92 -8.00
C TYR A 177 2.25 -17.41 -8.05
N THR A 178 3.18 -17.81 -7.20
CA THR A 178 3.68 -19.20 -7.15
C THR A 178 2.92 -20.07 -6.15
N LEU A 179 2.14 -19.45 -5.25
CA LEU A 179 1.39 -20.14 -4.23
C LEU A 179 0.00 -20.58 -4.74
N SER A 180 -0.36 -21.80 -4.37
CA SER A 180 -1.72 -22.32 -4.54
C SER A 180 -2.40 -22.47 -3.17
N PRO A 181 -3.72 -22.29 -3.08
CA PRO A 181 -4.43 -22.61 -1.85
C PRO A 181 -4.12 -24.05 -1.41
N PRO A 182 -3.81 -24.27 -0.13
CA PRO A 182 -3.59 -25.62 0.37
C PRO A 182 -4.89 -26.43 0.31
N ALA A 183 -4.76 -27.77 0.22
CA ALA A 183 -5.91 -28.66 0.25
C ALA A 183 -6.68 -28.54 1.58
N GLU A 184 -5.94 -28.33 2.66
CA GLU A 184 -6.49 -28.08 4.00
C GLU A 184 -5.75 -26.90 4.65
N ARG A 185 -6.50 -25.96 5.20
CA ARG A 185 -5.95 -24.80 5.91
C ARG A 185 -5.61 -25.18 7.36
N LYS A 186 -4.56 -24.57 7.88
CA LYS A 186 -4.17 -24.76 9.28
C LYS A 186 -5.09 -23.94 10.19
N LYS A 187 -5.21 -24.36 11.44
CA LYS A 187 -5.92 -23.62 12.52
C LYS A 187 -5.16 -22.35 12.91
N ILE A 188 -5.06 -21.43 11.97
CA ILE A 188 -4.28 -20.20 12.08
C ILE A 188 -5.13 -19.02 11.62
N ILE A 189 -5.14 -17.98 12.41
CA ILE A 189 -5.60 -16.63 12.05
C ILE A 189 -4.36 -15.76 11.87
N CYS A 190 -4.28 -15.00 10.79
CA CYS A 190 -3.12 -14.15 10.51
C CYS A 190 -3.49 -12.69 10.32
N ALA A 191 -2.58 -11.81 10.75
CA ALA A 191 -2.56 -10.40 10.39
C ALA A 191 -1.13 -9.97 10.04
N VAL A 192 -0.98 -9.00 9.12
CA VAL A 192 0.34 -8.49 8.68
C VAL A 192 0.30 -6.97 8.61
N GLY A 193 1.23 -6.31 9.30
CA GLY A 193 1.34 -4.86 9.27
C GLY A 193 2.28 -4.30 10.33
N ARG A 194 2.62 -3.01 10.24
CA ARG A 194 3.39 -2.35 11.30
C ARG A 194 2.62 -2.32 12.61
N LEU A 195 3.28 -2.59 13.72
CA LEU A 195 2.68 -2.53 15.06
C LEU A 195 2.55 -1.05 15.50
N ILE A 196 1.53 -0.38 14.99
CA ILE A 196 1.20 1.02 15.27
C ILE A 196 -0.29 1.14 15.57
N LYS A 197 -0.70 2.14 16.33
CA LYS A 197 -2.11 2.37 16.76
C LYS A 197 -3.11 2.27 15.64
N LEU A 198 -2.74 2.76 14.46
CA LEU A 198 -3.59 2.75 13.28
C LEU A 198 -4.05 1.35 12.86
N LYS A 199 -3.22 0.34 13.06
CA LYS A 199 -3.49 -1.05 12.65
C LYS A 199 -4.43 -1.80 13.60
N ARG A 200 -4.65 -1.25 14.80
CA ARG A 200 -5.62 -1.77 15.78
C ARG A 200 -5.44 -3.26 16.05
N PHE A 201 -4.19 -3.71 16.21
CA PHE A 201 -3.94 -5.10 16.63
C PHE A 201 -4.45 -5.37 18.05
N ASP A 202 -4.54 -4.34 18.89
CA ASP A 202 -5.27 -4.37 20.17
C ASP A 202 -6.70 -4.90 20.00
N LEU A 203 -7.43 -4.34 19.05
CA LEU A 203 -8.80 -4.74 18.73
C LEU A 203 -8.87 -6.19 18.21
N LEU A 204 -7.91 -6.61 17.39
CA LEU A 204 -7.83 -7.98 16.89
C LEU A 204 -7.56 -8.99 18.01
N ILE A 205 -6.68 -8.66 18.95
CA ILE A 205 -6.39 -9.51 20.12
C ILE A 205 -7.64 -9.64 20.99
N ASP A 206 -8.36 -8.53 21.24
CA ASP A 206 -9.63 -8.54 21.96
C ASP A 206 -10.69 -9.41 21.24
N ALA A 207 -10.81 -9.25 19.92
CA ALA A 207 -11.72 -10.08 19.12
C ALA A 207 -11.38 -11.59 19.21
N PHE A 208 -10.09 -11.91 19.12
CA PHE A 208 -9.64 -13.30 19.28
C PHE A 208 -9.93 -13.86 20.67
N SER A 209 -9.76 -13.06 21.74
CA SER A 209 -10.04 -13.46 23.12
C SER A 209 -11.49 -13.91 23.32
N GLN A 210 -12.44 -13.22 22.67
CA GLN A 210 -13.89 -13.49 22.79
C GLN A 210 -14.28 -14.85 22.19
N ILE A 211 -13.51 -15.37 21.24
CA ILE A 211 -13.83 -16.64 20.56
C ILE A 211 -12.83 -17.74 20.87
N ALA A 212 -11.76 -17.48 21.60
CA ALA A 212 -10.67 -18.42 21.82
C ALA A 212 -11.14 -19.78 22.37
N ASP A 213 -12.11 -19.80 23.28
CA ASP A 213 -12.66 -21.03 23.85
C ASP A 213 -13.54 -21.81 22.85
N ARG A 214 -14.16 -21.12 21.89
CA ARG A 214 -15.00 -21.74 20.85
C ARG A 214 -14.17 -22.36 19.72
N ILE A 215 -12.94 -21.92 19.53
CA ILE A 215 -12.03 -22.38 18.46
C ILE A 215 -10.77 -23.04 19.04
N PRO A 216 -10.90 -24.19 19.73
CA PRO A 216 -9.75 -24.84 20.36
C PRO A 216 -8.68 -25.22 19.34
N GLY A 217 -7.42 -24.92 19.70
CA GLY A 217 -6.25 -25.20 18.86
C GLY A 217 -5.99 -24.18 17.75
N TYR A 218 -6.82 -23.13 17.59
CA TYR A 218 -6.46 -22.00 16.73
C TYR A 218 -5.45 -21.09 17.41
N MET A 219 -4.55 -20.52 16.60
CA MET A 219 -3.56 -19.54 17.01
C MET A 219 -3.69 -18.26 16.18
N LEU A 220 -3.46 -17.12 16.81
CA LEU A 220 -3.36 -15.84 16.12
C LEU A 220 -1.88 -15.48 15.93
N PHE A 221 -1.47 -15.25 14.68
CA PHE A 221 -0.14 -14.74 14.33
C PHE A 221 -0.23 -13.32 13.77
N ILE A 222 0.51 -12.41 14.38
CA ILE A 222 0.62 -11.01 13.93
C ILE A 222 2.06 -10.78 13.47
N PHE A 223 2.24 -10.55 12.18
CA PHE A 223 3.55 -10.28 11.57
C PHE A 223 3.78 -8.78 11.43
N GLY A 224 4.88 -8.30 11.95
CA GLY A 224 5.32 -6.93 11.85
C GLY A 224 6.10 -6.45 13.05
N GLU A 225 6.64 -5.25 12.96
CA GLU A 225 7.33 -4.54 14.03
C GLU A 225 6.74 -3.14 14.20
N GLY A 226 6.91 -2.54 15.36
CA GLY A 226 6.47 -1.18 15.63
C GLY A 226 6.40 -0.82 17.09
N GLU A 227 6.03 0.42 17.36
CA GLU A 227 6.03 1.04 18.69
C GLU A 227 4.99 0.45 19.67
N GLU A 228 3.96 -0.21 19.17
CA GLU A 228 2.91 -0.82 20.00
C GLU A 228 3.26 -2.23 20.51
N LYS A 229 4.45 -2.76 20.20
CA LYS A 229 4.81 -4.15 20.54
C LYS A 229 4.64 -4.46 22.02
N ASP A 230 5.22 -3.62 22.87
CA ASP A 230 5.21 -3.84 24.32
C ASP A 230 3.78 -3.76 24.90
N ASP A 231 2.97 -2.83 24.39
CA ASP A 231 1.57 -2.69 24.81
C ASP A 231 0.73 -3.91 24.38
N LEU A 232 0.97 -4.45 23.18
CA LEU A 232 0.31 -5.67 22.70
C LEU A 232 0.76 -6.91 23.48
N GLU A 233 2.02 -7.04 23.82
CA GLU A 233 2.54 -8.13 24.68
C GLU A 233 1.89 -8.09 26.07
N ASN A 234 1.75 -6.92 26.68
CA ASN A 234 1.06 -6.73 27.95
C ASN A 234 -0.43 -7.12 27.87
N GLN A 235 -1.13 -6.76 26.77
CA GLN A 235 -2.52 -7.13 26.55
C GLN A 235 -2.67 -8.66 26.40
N ILE A 236 -1.80 -9.31 25.65
CA ILE A 236 -1.79 -10.78 25.47
C ILE A 236 -1.60 -11.47 26.83
N GLU A 237 -0.70 -10.96 27.67
CA GLU A 237 -0.49 -11.49 29.01
C GLU A 237 -1.71 -11.31 29.91
N TYR A 238 -2.28 -10.08 29.94
CA TYR A 238 -3.47 -9.75 30.72
C TYR A 238 -4.67 -10.63 30.37
N LEU A 239 -4.85 -10.96 29.10
CA LEU A 239 -5.92 -11.81 28.59
C LEU A 239 -5.62 -13.33 28.72
N GLY A 240 -4.45 -13.72 29.21
CA GLY A 240 -4.05 -15.13 29.35
C GLY A 240 -3.82 -15.85 28.03
N LEU A 241 -3.43 -15.14 26.98
CA LEU A 241 -3.33 -15.65 25.61
C LEU A 241 -1.89 -15.94 25.15
N LYS A 242 -0.90 -15.99 26.06
CA LYS A 242 0.52 -16.17 25.70
C LYS A 242 0.81 -17.39 24.83
N ASP A 243 0.05 -18.47 25.00
CA ASP A 243 0.21 -19.70 24.22
C ASP A 243 -0.64 -19.73 22.94
N ARG A 244 -1.42 -18.69 22.69
CA ARG A 244 -2.42 -18.63 21.60
C ARG A 244 -2.20 -17.46 20.63
N VAL A 245 -1.53 -16.39 21.06
CA VAL A 245 -1.25 -15.20 20.26
C VAL A 245 0.24 -14.98 20.17
N ILE A 246 0.76 -14.90 18.95
CA ILE A 246 2.19 -14.75 18.65
C ILE A 246 2.43 -13.44 17.88
N LEU A 247 3.21 -12.54 18.47
CA LEU A 247 3.81 -11.43 17.72
C LEU A 247 5.07 -11.94 17.03
N ALA A 248 4.93 -12.28 15.74
CA ALA A 248 5.95 -13.03 15.00
C ALA A 248 7.11 -12.17 14.46
N GLY A 249 7.08 -10.85 14.71
CA GLY A 249 8.06 -9.93 14.14
C GLY A 249 7.91 -9.71 12.63
N ALA A 250 8.82 -8.97 12.05
CA ALA A 250 8.87 -8.75 10.60
C ALA A 250 9.56 -9.96 9.93
N ASP A 251 8.81 -10.71 9.14
CA ASP A 251 9.31 -11.89 8.41
C ASP A 251 9.04 -11.76 6.91
N PRO A 252 10.07 -11.74 6.04
CA PRO A 252 9.90 -11.77 4.60
C PRO A 252 9.13 -13.00 4.09
N GLN A 253 9.10 -14.09 4.84
CA GLN A 253 8.38 -15.33 4.51
C GLN A 253 6.92 -15.32 5.02
N ALA A 254 6.47 -14.25 5.69
CA ALA A 254 5.11 -14.15 6.23
C ALA A 254 4.03 -14.48 5.19
N VAL A 255 4.23 -14.10 3.92
CA VAL A 255 3.30 -14.41 2.84
C VAL A 255 3.08 -15.91 2.66
N LYS A 256 4.13 -16.73 2.78
CA LYS A 256 4.01 -18.19 2.69
C LYS A 256 3.23 -18.74 3.87
N PHE A 257 3.45 -18.20 5.06
CA PHE A 257 2.73 -18.58 6.27
C PHE A 257 1.24 -18.21 6.17
N VAL A 258 0.93 -16.98 5.74
CA VAL A 258 -0.44 -16.48 5.52
C VAL A 258 -1.21 -17.39 4.55
N ASN A 259 -0.57 -17.93 3.51
CA ASN A 259 -1.22 -18.83 2.55
C ASN A 259 -1.87 -20.05 3.21
N TYR A 260 -1.35 -20.53 4.34
CA TYR A 260 -1.91 -21.66 5.09
C TYR A 260 -2.96 -21.25 6.12
N ALA A 261 -3.18 -19.97 6.37
CA ALA A 261 -4.13 -19.51 7.38
C ALA A 261 -5.58 -19.81 7.00
N SER A 262 -6.41 -20.14 8.00
CA SER A 262 -7.86 -20.26 7.83
C SER A 262 -8.51 -18.90 7.61
N VAL A 263 -8.00 -17.85 8.27
CA VAL A 263 -8.53 -16.49 8.19
C VAL A 263 -7.38 -15.49 8.19
N PHE A 264 -7.44 -14.50 7.31
CA PHE A 264 -6.63 -13.29 7.37
C PHE A 264 -7.48 -12.12 7.88
N VAL A 265 -6.95 -11.31 8.79
CA VAL A 265 -7.68 -10.18 9.38
C VAL A 265 -6.93 -8.86 9.17
N LEU A 266 -7.68 -7.85 8.73
CA LEU A 266 -7.25 -6.44 8.72
C LEU A 266 -8.15 -5.64 9.67
N SER A 267 -7.61 -5.20 10.80
CA SER A 267 -8.33 -4.50 11.87
C SER A 267 -8.20 -2.97 11.87
N SER A 268 -7.60 -2.40 10.84
CA SER A 268 -7.16 -1.00 10.77
C SER A 268 -8.29 0.02 10.90
N ASP A 269 -7.99 1.17 11.54
CA ASP A 269 -8.91 2.32 11.59
C ASP A 269 -9.04 3.03 10.24
N PHE A 270 -7.95 3.13 9.47
CA PHE A 270 -7.97 3.62 8.08
C PHE A 270 -6.79 3.08 7.26
N GLU A 271 -6.97 3.02 5.95
CA GLU A 271 -5.98 2.58 4.97
C GLU A 271 -5.92 3.54 3.78
N GLY A 272 -4.94 3.34 2.90
CA GLY A 272 -5.01 3.76 1.51
C GLY A 272 -5.55 2.58 0.69
N MET A 273 -4.65 1.75 0.15
CA MET A 273 -4.98 0.44 -0.39
C MET A 273 -4.11 -0.61 0.32
N PRO A 274 -4.70 -1.50 1.13
CA PRO A 274 -3.94 -2.41 1.99
C PRO A 274 -3.34 -3.57 1.19
N ASN A 275 -2.02 -3.54 0.95
CA ASN A 275 -1.33 -4.59 0.17
C ASN A 275 -1.45 -5.98 0.81
N ALA A 276 -1.35 -6.07 2.14
CA ALA A 276 -1.44 -7.36 2.83
C ALA A 276 -2.81 -8.02 2.65
N LEU A 277 -3.90 -7.24 2.67
CA LEU A 277 -5.25 -7.73 2.38
C LEU A 277 -5.37 -8.16 0.91
N LEU A 278 -4.87 -7.36 -0.03
CA LEU A 278 -4.86 -7.68 -1.45
C LEU A 278 -4.11 -8.99 -1.72
N GLU A 279 -2.94 -9.17 -1.11
CA GLU A 279 -2.12 -10.38 -1.24
C GLU A 279 -2.83 -11.60 -0.64
N ALA A 280 -3.46 -11.47 0.54
CA ALA A 280 -4.21 -12.55 1.18
C ALA A 280 -5.42 -12.99 0.33
N LEU A 281 -6.22 -12.04 -0.15
CA LEU A 281 -7.34 -12.31 -1.05
C LEU A 281 -6.88 -13.01 -2.33
N ALA A 282 -5.79 -12.54 -2.94
CA ALA A 282 -5.25 -13.12 -4.17
C ALA A 282 -4.74 -14.54 -3.99
N MET A 283 -4.20 -14.89 -2.81
CA MET A 283 -3.85 -16.26 -2.44
C MET A 283 -5.09 -17.13 -2.12
N GLY A 284 -6.27 -16.52 -2.10
CA GLY A 284 -7.50 -17.20 -1.75
C GLY A 284 -7.61 -17.49 -0.25
N VAL A 285 -6.97 -16.71 0.61
CA VAL A 285 -7.20 -16.80 2.05
C VAL A 285 -8.53 -16.13 2.36
N PRO A 286 -9.46 -16.77 3.09
CA PRO A 286 -10.66 -16.11 3.57
C PRO A 286 -10.30 -14.88 4.41
N CYS A 287 -10.86 -13.71 4.10
CA CYS A 287 -10.47 -12.46 4.72
C CYS A 287 -11.61 -11.80 5.48
N VAL A 288 -11.28 -11.26 6.65
CA VAL A 288 -12.11 -10.32 7.40
C VAL A 288 -11.38 -8.97 7.41
N SER A 289 -12.09 -7.89 7.17
CA SER A 289 -11.51 -6.54 7.23
C SER A 289 -12.48 -5.55 7.86
N THR A 290 -11.96 -4.60 8.63
CA THR A 290 -12.73 -3.41 8.96
C THR A 290 -13.09 -2.65 7.68
N ARG A 291 -14.31 -2.12 7.59
CA ARG A 291 -14.80 -1.24 6.52
C ARG A 291 -14.24 0.18 6.74
N CYS A 292 -12.93 0.32 6.80
CA CYS A 292 -12.32 1.62 6.93
C CYS A 292 -12.45 2.45 5.64
N GLU A 293 -12.28 3.77 5.76
CA GLU A 293 -12.71 4.75 4.73
C GLU A 293 -12.24 4.48 3.29
N MET A 294 -11.13 3.74 3.10
CA MET A 294 -10.55 3.51 1.77
C MET A 294 -9.91 2.13 1.69
N GLY A 295 -10.00 1.54 0.52
CA GLY A 295 -9.26 0.34 0.13
C GLY A 295 -9.99 -0.97 0.39
N PRO A 296 -10.36 -1.37 1.62
CA PRO A 296 -10.99 -2.66 1.85
C PRO A 296 -12.28 -2.88 1.07
N ASP A 297 -13.15 -1.87 0.99
CA ASP A 297 -14.42 -1.89 0.26
C ASP A 297 -14.26 -1.86 -1.28
N GLU A 298 -13.06 -1.58 -1.78
CA GLU A 298 -12.70 -1.71 -3.20
C GLU A 298 -12.08 -3.08 -3.54
N LEU A 299 -11.65 -3.83 -2.51
CA LEU A 299 -11.06 -5.16 -2.65
C LEU A 299 -12.05 -6.28 -2.28
N ILE A 300 -12.93 -6.02 -1.31
CA ILE A 300 -13.89 -6.99 -0.78
C ILE A 300 -15.31 -6.61 -1.20
N GLU A 301 -15.98 -7.55 -1.85
CA GLU A 301 -17.43 -7.59 -1.96
C GLU A 301 -17.96 -8.38 -0.76
N ASP A 302 -18.63 -7.65 0.16
CA ASP A 302 -19.03 -8.15 1.48
C ASP A 302 -19.91 -9.41 1.41
N GLY A 303 -19.56 -10.45 2.16
CA GLY A 303 -20.23 -11.76 2.14
C GLY A 303 -19.99 -12.59 0.86
N ILE A 304 -19.20 -12.07 -0.11
CA ILE A 304 -18.91 -12.75 -1.39
C ILE A 304 -17.44 -13.10 -1.52
N SER A 305 -16.53 -12.15 -1.35
CA SER A 305 -15.08 -12.35 -1.46
C SER A 305 -14.32 -12.15 -0.15
N GLY A 306 -15.01 -11.73 0.91
CA GLY A 306 -14.54 -11.52 2.26
C GLY A 306 -15.66 -10.97 3.11
N ILE A 307 -15.40 -10.68 4.39
CA ILE A 307 -16.36 -10.06 5.30
C ILE A 307 -15.84 -8.68 5.70
N LEU A 308 -16.75 -7.68 5.67
CA LEU A 308 -16.46 -6.32 6.13
C LEU A 308 -17.21 -6.03 7.43
N THR A 309 -16.47 -5.57 8.45
CA THR A 309 -16.99 -5.22 9.78
C THR A 309 -16.87 -3.72 10.03
N ASP A 310 -17.58 -3.21 11.02
CA ASP A 310 -17.44 -1.82 11.42
C ASP A 310 -16.06 -1.55 12.06
N VAL A 311 -15.53 -0.35 11.81
CA VAL A 311 -14.28 0.09 12.44
C VAL A 311 -14.48 0.21 13.95
N GLY A 312 -13.55 -0.39 14.71
CA GLY A 312 -13.55 -0.31 16.16
C GLY A 312 -14.43 -1.36 16.87
N SER A 313 -15.06 -2.30 16.14
CA SER A 313 -15.85 -3.37 16.76
C SER A 313 -15.06 -4.68 16.81
N SER A 314 -14.59 -5.04 18.02
CA SER A 314 -13.99 -6.36 18.29
C SER A 314 -15.02 -7.48 18.21
N GLU A 315 -16.27 -7.20 18.57
CA GLU A 315 -17.39 -8.15 18.54
C GLU A 315 -17.66 -8.60 17.09
N GLN A 316 -17.80 -7.65 16.16
CA GLN A 316 -18.04 -7.99 14.75
C GLN A 316 -16.83 -8.72 14.11
N LEU A 317 -15.60 -8.34 14.48
CA LEU A 317 -14.40 -9.07 14.04
C LEU A 317 -14.42 -10.51 14.55
N ALA A 318 -14.78 -10.71 15.81
CA ALA A 318 -14.92 -12.04 16.44
C ALA A 318 -15.96 -12.88 15.73
N GLU A 319 -17.18 -12.34 15.54
CA GLU A 319 -18.26 -13.03 14.84
C GLU A 319 -17.89 -13.39 13.40
N ALA A 320 -17.27 -12.47 12.64
CA ALA A 320 -16.85 -12.72 11.27
C ALA A 320 -15.75 -13.79 11.15
N MET A 321 -14.77 -13.80 12.06
CA MET A 321 -13.76 -14.86 12.13
C MET A 321 -14.42 -16.22 12.41
N LEU A 322 -15.36 -16.24 13.34
CA LEU A 322 -16.06 -17.45 13.76
C LEU A 322 -16.94 -18.00 12.65
N GLU A 323 -17.68 -17.13 11.93
CA GLU A 323 -18.50 -17.51 10.78
C GLU A 323 -17.68 -18.23 9.70
N ILE A 324 -16.48 -17.71 9.39
CA ILE A 324 -15.57 -18.36 8.43
C ILE A 324 -15.09 -19.72 8.95
N ILE A 325 -14.73 -19.81 10.23
CA ILE A 325 -14.15 -21.02 10.83
C ILE A 325 -15.21 -22.13 10.95
N GLU A 326 -16.43 -21.78 11.34
CA GLU A 326 -17.52 -22.74 11.55
C GLU A 326 -18.23 -23.16 10.25
N ASN A 327 -18.04 -22.43 9.13
CA ASN A 327 -18.69 -22.69 7.85
C ASN A 327 -17.67 -22.93 6.71
N PRO A 328 -17.14 -24.17 6.55
CA PRO A 328 -16.13 -24.46 5.52
C PRO A 328 -16.57 -24.16 4.07
N ASP A 329 -17.83 -24.38 3.74
CA ASP A 329 -18.38 -24.09 2.41
C ASP A 329 -18.40 -22.58 2.14
N PHE A 330 -18.75 -21.77 3.14
CA PHE A 330 -18.69 -20.31 3.06
C PHE A 330 -17.24 -19.82 2.92
N ALA A 331 -16.33 -20.34 3.75
CA ALA A 331 -14.91 -20.05 3.65
C ALA A 331 -14.34 -20.37 2.25
N LYS A 332 -14.72 -21.50 1.66
CA LYS A 332 -14.33 -21.89 0.30
C LYS A 332 -14.86 -20.91 -0.75
N LYS A 333 -16.12 -20.50 -0.63
CA LYS A 333 -16.73 -19.50 -1.54
C LYS A 333 -15.99 -18.15 -1.47
N LEU A 334 -15.68 -17.66 -0.26
CA LEU A 334 -14.90 -16.44 -0.07
C LEU A 334 -13.51 -16.55 -0.72
N SER A 335 -12.83 -17.69 -0.49
CA SER A 335 -11.52 -18.01 -1.06
C SER A 335 -11.52 -17.96 -2.59
N GLU A 336 -12.46 -18.64 -3.25
CA GLU A 336 -12.58 -18.69 -4.70
C GLU A 336 -12.84 -17.32 -5.31
N ASN A 337 -13.68 -16.51 -4.68
CA ASN A 337 -14.00 -15.16 -5.15
C ASN A 337 -12.85 -14.18 -4.90
N GLY A 338 -12.23 -14.18 -3.73
CA GLY A 338 -11.07 -13.34 -3.41
C GLY A 338 -9.92 -13.58 -4.39
N ARG A 339 -9.68 -14.85 -4.77
CA ARG A 339 -8.62 -15.24 -5.70
C ARG A 339 -8.75 -14.64 -7.10
N LYS A 340 -9.92 -14.16 -7.50
CA LYS A 340 -10.11 -13.45 -8.78
C LYS A 340 -9.23 -12.20 -8.88
N LEU A 341 -8.85 -11.62 -7.74
CA LEU A 341 -7.93 -10.46 -7.69
C LEU A 341 -6.54 -10.79 -8.22
N LEU A 342 -6.09 -12.07 -8.16
CA LEU A 342 -4.82 -12.48 -8.73
C LEU A 342 -4.70 -12.10 -10.21
N LYS A 343 -5.79 -12.16 -10.96
CA LYS A 343 -5.82 -11.80 -12.38
C LYS A 343 -5.97 -10.30 -12.59
N THR A 344 -6.89 -9.68 -11.88
CA THR A 344 -7.22 -8.25 -12.10
C THR A 344 -6.18 -7.30 -11.55
N HIS A 345 -5.49 -7.70 -10.46
CA HIS A 345 -4.45 -6.91 -9.78
C HIS A 345 -3.04 -7.47 -10.01
N SER A 346 -2.84 -8.31 -11.02
CA SER A 346 -1.48 -8.75 -11.36
C SER A 346 -0.60 -7.56 -11.73
N ILE A 347 0.71 -7.67 -11.44
CA ILE A 347 1.69 -6.65 -11.82
C ILE A 347 1.65 -6.38 -13.33
N GLU A 348 1.48 -7.41 -14.13
CA GLU A 348 1.35 -7.32 -15.58
C GLU A 348 0.12 -6.49 -15.98
N ASN A 349 -1.07 -6.82 -15.45
CA ASN A 349 -2.31 -6.12 -15.80
C ASN A 349 -2.28 -4.65 -15.36
N ILE A 350 -1.87 -4.39 -14.12
CA ILE A 350 -1.79 -3.03 -13.58
C ILE A 350 -0.74 -2.20 -14.32
N SER A 351 0.43 -2.77 -14.60
CA SER A 351 1.49 -2.06 -15.34
C SER A 351 1.09 -1.76 -16.77
N ARG A 352 0.33 -2.65 -17.44
CA ARG A 352 -0.24 -2.37 -18.76
C ARG A 352 -1.20 -1.19 -18.72
N ILE A 353 -2.11 -1.14 -17.73
CA ILE A 353 -3.03 -0.01 -17.54
C ILE A 353 -2.26 1.30 -17.35
N TRP A 354 -1.17 1.27 -16.57
CA TRP A 354 -0.29 2.41 -16.38
C TRP A 354 0.34 2.86 -17.70
N LEU A 355 0.95 1.95 -18.46
CA LEU A 355 1.63 2.28 -19.73
C LEU A 355 0.63 2.81 -20.76
N ASP A 356 -0.56 2.23 -20.85
CA ASP A 356 -1.58 2.69 -21.77
C ASP A 356 -2.07 4.10 -21.38
N TYR A 357 -2.27 4.35 -20.09
CA TYR A 357 -2.60 5.69 -19.59
C TYR A 357 -1.50 6.71 -19.90
N LEU A 358 -0.22 6.39 -19.62
CA LEU A 358 0.90 7.30 -19.88
C LEU A 358 1.06 7.68 -21.36
N LYS A 359 0.62 6.83 -22.29
CA LYS A 359 0.59 7.13 -23.72
C LYS A 359 -0.51 8.16 -24.11
N THR A 360 -1.50 8.36 -23.24
CA THR A 360 -2.61 9.28 -23.51
C THR A 360 -2.35 10.72 -23.01
N ILE A 361 -1.32 10.94 -22.21
CA ILE A 361 -0.92 12.22 -21.63
C ILE A 361 0.10 12.90 -22.54
#